data_ffba9e7a2369d23067118c0bc9800d37
#
_entry.id   ffba9e7a2369d23067118c0bc9800d37
#
_cell.length_a   1.000
_cell.length_b   1.000
_cell.length_c   1.000
_cell.angle_alpha   90.00
_cell.angle_beta   90.00
_cell.angle_gamma   90.00
#
_symmetry.space_group_name_H-M   'P 1'
#
loop_
_entity.id
_entity.type
_entity.pdbx_description
1 polymer ?
#
loop_
_entity_poly.entity_id
_entity_poly.type
_entity_poly.pdbx_seq_one_letter_code
_entity_poly.pdbx_strand_id
1 'polypeptide(L)'
;MFEQIMDLGAQFELEDVLSIEKVDDKFVVTTNYRTYESKAVIIANGVKHRMMNLPNEEKLVGKGVSFCAVCDGPMYKGKDVYLIGDANTALQYALLLANYCTKVHMFTLFDRFFGDQILVDRLLNKENIIVKHNMNLIQYVGEDKLEGLVFEDTKTKEKLECNTDNVFIAIGQIPNNEKFSNLVELEKGYIITDESMATKTPGVYACGDTRKKEIRQVVTACNDGAIAALSAVKYIG
;
A
#
# COMPACT_ATOMS: atom_id res chain seq x y z
N MET A 1 -14.47 13.40 -6.14
CA MET A 1 -13.11 13.91 -6.50
C MET A 1 -12.88 13.87 -8.02
N PHE A 2 -13.03 12.74 -8.71
CA PHE A 2 -12.79 12.66 -10.16
C PHE A 2 -13.72 13.60 -10.96
N GLU A 3 -15.02 13.55 -10.73
CA GLU A 3 -16.01 14.45 -11.36
C GLU A 3 -15.66 15.94 -11.14
N GLN A 4 -15.28 16.31 -9.91
CA GLN A 4 -14.89 17.69 -9.59
C GLN A 4 -13.68 18.18 -10.41
N ILE A 5 -12.73 17.28 -10.71
CA ILE A 5 -11.56 17.62 -11.52
C ILE A 5 -11.97 17.84 -12.99
N MET A 6 -12.87 16.99 -13.49
CA MET A 6 -13.39 17.11 -14.85
C MET A 6 -14.23 18.38 -15.04
N ASP A 7 -15.05 18.72 -14.06
CA ASP A 7 -15.86 19.97 -14.06
C ASP A 7 -14.98 21.23 -14.10
N LEU A 8 -13.74 21.15 -13.59
CA LEU A 8 -12.75 22.23 -13.64
C LEU A 8 -11.96 22.27 -14.96
N GLY A 9 -12.28 21.41 -15.92
CA GLY A 9 -11.66 21.37 -17.24
C GLY A 9 -10.33 20.64 -17.31
N ALA A 10 -9.96 19.82 -16.31
CA ALA A 10 -8.80 18.97 -16.40
C ALA A 10 -9.00 17.90 -17.48
N GLN A 11 -7.94 17.59 -18.22
CA GLN A 11 -7.95 16.50 -19.19
C GLN A 11 -7.52 15.21 -18.50
N PHE A 12 -8.21 14.12 -18.80
CA PHE A 12 -7.90 12.78 -18.30
C PHE A 12 -7.74 11.81 -19.47
N GLU A 13 -6.62 11.12 -19.50
CA GLU A 13 -6.33 10.07 -20.48
C GLU A 13 -6.04 8.76 -19.75
N LEU A 14 -6.70 7.68 -20.19
CA LEU A 14 -6.48 6.35 -19.64
C LEU A 14 -5.32 5.68 -20.38
N GLU A 15 -4.12 6.02 -19.98
CA GLU A 15 -2.88 5.60 -20.65
C GLU A 15 -1.81 5.19 -19.63
N ASP A 16 -0.97 4.25 -20.00
CA ASP A 16 0.20 3.87 -19.22
C ASP A 16 1.40 4.70 -19.59
N VAL A 17 1.98 5.42 -18.64
CA VAL A 17 3.24 6.14 -18.81
C VAL A 17 4.39 5.14 -18.84
N LEU A 18 5.12 5.11 -19.95
CA LEU A 18 6.26 4.22 -20.17
C LEU A 18 7.58 4.88 -19.73
N SER A 19 7.80 6.15 -20.12
CA SER A 19 8.99 6.91 -19.76
C SER A 19 8.70 8.40 -19.63
N ILE A 20 9.57 9.10 -18.93
CA ILE A 20 9.62 10.56 -18.86
C ILE A 20 11.08 10.95 -19.06
N GLU A 21 11.32 11.84 -20.01
CA GLU A 21 12.64 12.36 -20.32
C GLU A 21 12.63 13.89 -20.26
N LYS A 22 13.72 14.48 -19.79
CA LYS A 22 13.92 15.93 -19.86
C LYS A 22 14.65 16.27 -21.15
N VAL A 23 14.01 17.07 -22.00
CA VAL A 23 14.57 17.56 -23.27
C VAL A 23 14.51 19.09 -23.22
N ASP A 24 15.68 19.73 -23.18
CA ASP A 24 15.82 21.17 -23.01
C ASP A 24 15.03 21.70 -21.79
N ASP A 25 14.07 22.58 -22.02
CA ASP A 25 13.23 23.20 -20.99
C ASP A 25 11.90 22.47 -20.76
N LYS A 26 11.70 21.31 -21.39
CA LYS A 26 10.46 20.55 -21.34
C LYS A 26 10.69 19.12 -20.88
N PHE A 27 9.60 18.47 -20.49
CA PHE A 27 9.52 17.04 -20.25
C PHE A 27 8.73 16.38 -21.37
N VAL A 28 9.29 15.30 -21.91
CA VAL A 28 8.64 14.44 -22.90
C VAL A 28 8.13 13.20 -22.16
N VAL A 29 6.81 13.05 -22.10
CA VAL A 29 6.14 11.93 -21.45
C VAL A 29 5.65 10.98 -22.53
N THR A 30 6.22 9.77 -22.59
CA THR A 30 5.81 8.73 -23.53
C THR A 30 4.86 7.76 -22.88
N THR A 31 3.73 7.52 -23.53
CA THR A 31 2.74 6.53 -23.09
C THR A 31 2.66 5.36 -24.08
N ASN A 32 1.80 4.40 -23.79
CA ASN A 32 1.52 3.28 -24.71
C ASN A 32 0.75 3.69 -25.97
N TYR A 33 0.25 4.94 -26.07
CA TYR A 33 -0.51 5.42 -27.22
C TYR A 33 0.15 6.63 -27.93
N ARG A 34 0.75 7.56 -27.15
CA ARG A 34 1.26 8.83 -27.71
C ARG A 34 2.34 9.46 -26.84
N THR A 35 2.79 10.62 -27.24
CA THR A 35 3.79 11.40 -26.52
C THR A 35 3.21 12.78 -26.20
N TYR A 36 3.51 13.27 -24.98
CA TYR A 36 3.11 14.58 -24.50
C TYR A 36 4.34 15.41 -24.16
N GLU A 37 4.23 16.73 -24.32
CA GLU A 37 5.22 17.69 -23.82
C GLU A 37 4.63 18.49 -22.67
N SER A 38 5.42 18.72 -21.61
CA SER A 38 5.02 19.55 -20.49
C SER A 38 6.20 20.32 -19.91
N LYS A 39 5.91 21.46 -19.22
CA LYS A 39 6.91 22.25 -18.50
C LYS A 39 7.23 21.69 -17.11
N ALA A 40 6.30 20.96 -16.52
CA ALA A 40 6.47 20.31 -15.21
C ALA A 40 5.73 18.97 -15.19
N VAL A 41 6.17 18.06 -14.31
CA VAL A 41 5.59 16.74 -14.13
C VAL A 41 5.36 16.48 -12.64
N ILE A 42 4.20 15.94 -12.30
CA ILE A 42 3.89 15.44 -10.96
C ILE A 42 3.68 13.93 -11.03
N ILE A 43 4.54 13.16 -10.35
CA ILE A 43 4.45 11.70 -10.27
C ILE A 43 3.56 11.35 -9.07
N ALA A 44 2.38 10.77 -9.34
CA ALA A 44 1.36 10.43 -8.34
C ALA A 44 0.84 8.99 -8.50
N ASN A 45 1.71 8.07 -8.92
CA ASN A 45 1.38 6.69 -9.31
C ASN A 45 1.12 5.74 -8.11
N GLY A 46 1.25 6.23 -6.87
CA GLY A 46 0.96 5.45 -5.66
C GLY A 46 1.87 4.24 -5.47
N VAL A 47 1.33 3.22 -4.80
CA VAL A 47 1.98 1.92 -4.56
C VAL A 47 1.00 0.80 -4.80
N LYS A 48 1.50 -0.41 -5.08
CA LYS A 48 0.70 -1.62 -5.09
C LYS A 48 0.91 -2.39 -3.78
N HIS A 49 -0.15 -2.94 -3.21
CA HIS A 49 0.00 -3.91 -2.13
C HIS A 49 0.62 -5.19 -2.66
N ARG A 50 1.51 -5.78 -1.86
CA ARG A 50 2.02 -7.11 -2.16
C ARG A 50 0.91 -8.11 -1.93
N MET A 51 0.60 -8.88 -2.97
CA MET A 51 -0.42 -9.93 -2.96
C MET A 51 0.19 -11.26 -2.51
N MET A 52 -0.62 -12.15 -1.98
CA MET A 52 -0.24 -13.57 -1.75
C MET A 52 -0.12 -14.33 -3.06
N ASN A 53 -0.72 -13.82 -4.15
CA ASN A 53 -0.80 -14.43 -5.49
C ASN A 53 -1.49 -15.80 -5.48
N LEU A 54 -2.48 -15.96 -4.63
CA LEU A 54 -3.32 -17.16 -4.56
C LEU A 54 -4.55 -17.03 -5.48
N PRO A 55 -5.13 -18.15 -5.92
CA PRO A 55 -6.36 -18.13 -6.70
C PRO A 55 -7.48 -17.34 -6.00
N ASN A 56 -8.26 -16.59 -6.78
CA ASN A 56 -9.38 -15.75 -6.35
C ASN A 56 -9.04 -14.53 -5.48
N GLU A 57 -7.78 -14.31 -5.12
CA GLU A 57 -7.39 -13.20 -4.21
C GLU A 57 -7.94 -11.85 -4.70
N GLU A 58 -7.75 -11.49 -5.97
CA GLU A 58 -8.23 -10.22 -6.53
C GLU A 58 -9.74 -10.04 -6.43
N LYS A 59 -10.52 -11.12 -6.58
CA LYS A 59 -11.99 -11.09 -6.47
C LYS A 59 -12.46 -10.87 -5.04
N LEU A 60 -11.67 -11.33 -4.08
CA LEU A 60 -11.97 -11.28 -2.64
C LEU A 60 -11.50 -9.98 -1.97
N VAL A 61 -10.68 -9.17 -2.65
CA VAL A 61 -10.31 -7.83 -2.16
C VAL A 61 -11.55 -6.96 -2.01
N GLY A 62 -11.74 -6.40 -0.80
CA GLY A 62 -12.94 -5.66 -0.41
C GLY A 62 -14.15 -6.54 -0.09
N LYS A 63 -14.01 -7.87 -0.19
CA LYS A 63 -15.06 -8.85 0.13
C LYS A 63 -14.57 -9.87 1.17
N GLY A 64 -13.80 -9.38 2.14
CA GLY A 64 -13.19 -10.15 3.23
C GLY A 64 -11.68 -10.11 3.24
N VAL A 65 -11.00 -9.90 2.10
CA VAL A 65 -9.56 -9.64 2.03
C VAL A 65 -9.33 -8.12 2.04
N SER A 66 -8.54 -7.64 3.00
CA SER A 66 -8.20 -6.23 3.16
C SER A 66 -6.69 -6.03 3.31
N PHE A 67 -6.19 -4.87 2.85
CA PHE A 67 -4.80 -4.44 3.02
C PHE A 67 -4.66 -3.25 3.99
N CYS A 68 -5.78 -2.75 4.55
CA CYS A 68 -5.77 -1.55 5.39
C CYS A 68 -6.59 -1.75 6.67
N ALA A 69 -5.93 -2.14 7.76
CA ALA A 69 -6.61 -2.30 9.06
C ALA A 69 -7.15 -0.97 9.61
N VAL A 70 -6.54 0.17 9.26
CA VAL A 70 -7.02 1.50 9.65
C VAL A 70 -8.33 1.83 8.94
N CYS A 71 -8.47 1.43 7.67
CA CYS A 71 -9.64 1.72 6.84
C CYS A 71 -10.82 0.81 7.21
N ASP A 72 -10.57 -0.50 7.20
CA ASP A 72 -11.62 -1.52 7.25
C ASP A 72 -11.79 -2.16 8.63
N GLY A 73 -10.77 -2.05 9.49
CA GLY A 73 -10.79 -2.65 10.82
C GLY A 73 -12.02 -2.28 11.67
N PRO A 74 -12.50 -1.02 11.68
CA PRO A 74 -13.71 -0.65 12.43
C PRO A 74 -14.97 -1.44 12.06
N MET A 75 -15.06 -1.99 10.83
CA MET A 75 -16.18 -2.81 10.36
C MET A 75 -16.25 -4.17 11.09
N TYR A 76 -15.13 -4.59 11.69
CA TYR A 76 -15.00 -5.87 12.41
C TYR A 76 -14.99 -5.70 13.93
N LYS A 77 -15.49 -4.56 14.46
CA LYS A 77 -15.61 -4.33 15.89
C LYS A 77 -16.41 -5.44 16.55
N GLY A 78 -15.85 -6.03 17.62
CA GLY A 78 -16.46 -7.13 18.38
C GLY A 78 -16.44 -8.49 17.69
N LYS A 79 -15.71 -8.62 16.58
CA LYS A 79 -15.48 -9.90 15.87
C LYS A 79 -14.05 -10.39 16.07
N ASP A 80 -13.84 -11.66 15.77
CA ASP A 80 -12.50 -12.21 15.57
C ASP A 80 -11.98 -11.78 14.20
N VAL A 81 -10.71 -11.38 14.13
CA VAL A 81 -10.04 -10.97 12.87
C VAL A 81 -8.76 -11.74 12.64
N TYR A 82 -8.43 -11.89 11.37
CA TYR A 82 -7.25 -12.60 10.90
C TYR A 82 -6.27 -11.62 10.27
N LEU A 83 -4.98 -11.79 10.56
CA LEU A 83 -3.92 -10.89 10.10
C LEU A 83 -2.72 -11.70 9.66
N ILE A 84 -2.18 -11.40 8.48
CA ILE A 84 -0.98 -12.03 7.94
C ILE A 84 0.11 -10.99 7.77
N GLY A 85 1.28 -11.27 8.36
CA GLY A 85 2.45 -10.42 8.29
C GLY A 85 3.32 -10.52 9.54
N ASP A 86 4.53 -10.00 9.48
CA ASP A 86 5.58 -10.21 10.50
C ASP A 86 6.47 -8.99 10.78
N ALA A 87 6.23 -7.86 10.07
CA ALA A 87 7.00 -6.62 10.22
C ALA A 87 6.15 -5.49 10.84
N ASN A 88 6.72 -4.30 11.01
CA ASN A 88 6.13 -3.17 11.73
C ASN A 88 4.67 -2.88 11.39
N THR A 89 4.31 -2.88 10.10
CA THR A 89 2.92 -2.63 9.68
C THR A 89 1.97 -3.68 10.25
N ALA A 90 2.34 -4.96 10.20
CA ALA A 90 1.52 -6.05 10.75
C ALA A 90 1.39 -5.95 12.27
N LEU A 91 2.49 -5.64 12.99
CA LEU A 91 2.47 -5.44 14.44
C LEU A 91 1.58 -4.26 14.85
N GLN A 92 1.67 -3.13 14.14
CA GLN A 92 0.83 -1.96 14.36
C GLN A 92 -0.64 -2.26 14.08
N TYR A 93 -0.94 -3.00 13.02
CA TYR A 93 -2.30 -3.44 12.69
C TYR A 93 -2.87 -4.38 13.77
N ALA A 94 -2.06 -5.36 14.24
CA ALA A 94 -2.49 -6.24 15.32
C ALA A 94 -2.84 -5.46 16.59
N LEU A 95 -1.97 -4.52 16.99
CA LEU A 95 -2.21 -3.67 18.16
C LEU A 95 -3.42 -2.75 18.00
N LEU A 96 -3.65 -2.22 16.80
CA LEU A 96 -4.82 -1.40 16.49
C LEU A 96 -6.11 -2.23 16.60
N LEU A 97 -6.17 -3.37 15.89
CA LEU A 97 -7.32 -4.26 15.85
C LEU A 97 -7.66 -4.82 17.25
N ALA A 98 -6.65 -5.11 18.07
CA ALA A 98 -6.84 -5.60 19.44
C ALA A 98 -7.58 -4.62 20.37
N ASN A 99 -7.67 -3.34 20.02
CA ASN A 99 -8.38 -2.36 20.84
C ASN A 99 -9.91 -2.45 20.70
N TYR A 100 -10.43 -3.07 19.66
CA TYR A 100 -11.87 -3.12 19.39
C TYR A 100 -12.39 -4.44 18.84
N CYS A 101 -11.51 -5.33 18.36
CA CYS A 101 -11.88 -6.69 17.97
C CYS A 101 -11.82 -7.64 19.16
N THR A 102 -12.57 -8.74 19.11
CA THR A 102 -12.61 -9.74 20.18
C THR A 102 -11.28 -10.47 20.26
N LYS A 103 -10.81 -11.00 19.15
CA LYS A 103 -9.48 -11.62 19.03
C LYS A 103 -8.82 -11.23 17.72
N VAL A 104 -7.49 -11.16 17.73
CA VAL A 104 -6.66 -10.99 16.56
C VAL A 104 -5.82 -12.25 16.37
N HIS A 105 -6.13 -13.04 15.36
CA HIS A 105 -5.37 -14.21 14.97
C HIS A 105 -4.28 -13.80 13.99
N MET A 106 -3.04 -13.70 14.46
CA MET A 106 -1.90 -13.24 13.66
C MET A 106 -1.06 -14.42 13.20
N PHE A 107 -0.81 -14.48 11.90
CA PHE A 107 -0.02 -15.53 11.25
C PHE A 107 1.24 -14.94 10.63
N THR A 108 2.39 -15.54 10.94
CA THR A 108 3.68 -15.17 10.36
C THR A 108 4.27 -16.32 9.55
N LEU A 109 4.92 -15.99 8.43
CA LEU A 109 5.58 -17.00 7.61
C LEU A 109 6.79 -17.63 8.30
N PHE A 110 7.49 -16.85 9.11
CA PHE A 110 8.70 -17.25 9.83
C PHE A 110 8.43 -17.48 11.31
N ASP A 111 9.42 -17.99 12.03
CA ASP A 111 9.36 -18.28 13.47
C ASP A 111 9.62 -17.06 14.37
N ARG A 112 9.69 -15.86 13.77
CA ARG A 112 9.96 -14.60 14.46
C ARG A 112 9.32 -13.43 13.76
N PHE A 113 9.28 -12.29 14.43
CA PHE A 113 8.93 -10.99 13.86
C PHE A 113 10.17 -10.28 13.31
N PHE A 114 9.94 -9.44 12.29
CA PHE A 114 10.94 -8.55 11.68
C PHE A 114 10.63 -7.07 11.96
N GLY A 115 9.87 -6.81 13.01
CA GLY A 115 9.52 -5.47 13.44
C GLY A 115 10.35 -5.01 14.65
N ASP A 116 10.11 -3.76 15.06
CA ASP A 116 10.76 -3.14 16.20
C ASP A 116 10.39 -3.87 17.50
N GLN A 117 11.38 -4.12 18.36
CA GLN A 117 11.20 -4.88 19.59
C GLN A 117 10.11 -4.31 20.49
N ILE A 118 9.99 -2.98 20.56
CA ILE A 118 8.96 -2.32 21.35
C ILE A 118 7.53 -2.66 20.89
N LEU A 119 7.32 -2.88 19.59
CA LEU A 119 6.02 -3.31 19.06
C LEU A 119 5.76 -4.78 19.36
N VAL A 120 6.79 -5.61 19.24
CA VAL A 120 6.74 -7.04 19.60
C VAL A 120 6.36 -7.21 21.06
N ASP A 121 7.04 -6.51 21.97
CA ASP A 121 6.78 -6.57 23.41
C ASP A 121 5.36 -6.14 23.76
N ARG A 122 4.88 -5.05 23.15
CA ARG A 122 3.49 -4.58 23.31
C ARG A 122 2.47 -5.60 22.80
N LEU A 123 2.76 -6.24 21.67
CA LEU A 123 1.88 -7.23 21.06
C LEU A 123 1.78 -8.49 21.95
N LEU A 124 2.92 -9.00 22.42
CA LEU A 124 2.96 -10.21 23.27
C LEU A 124 2.29 -10.01 24.62
N ASN A 125 2.15 -8.77 25.09
CA ASN A 125 1.43 -8.42 26.32
C ASN A 125 -0.09 -8.24 26.11
N LYS A 126 -0.63 -8.44 24.89
CA LYS A 126 -2.06 -8.36 24.62
C LYS A 126 -2.70 -9.74 24.68
N GLU A 127 -3.61 -9.96 25.64
CA GLU A 127 -4.29 -11.25 25.85
C GLU A 127 -5.17 -11.69 24.69
N ASN A 128 -5.67 -10.73 23.90
CA ASN A 128 -6.54 -10.99 22.76
C ASN A 128 -5.82 -11.07 21.40
N ILE A 129 -4.47 -11.08 21.39
CA ILE A 129 -3.69 -11.36 20.19
C ILE A 129 -3.13 -12.79 20.28
N ILE A 130 -3.47 -13.62 19.32
CA ILE A 130 -3.04 -15.01 19.23
C ILE A 130 -2.08 -15.13 18.03
N VAL A 131 -0.82 -15.38 18.30
CA VAL A 131 0.21 -15.49 17.25
C VAL A 131 0.46 -16.97 16.92
N LYS A 132 0.47 -17.27 15.62
CA LYS A 132 0.96 -18.55 15.09
C LYS A 132 2.08 -18.29 14.08
N HIS A 133 3.27 -18.74 14.43
CA HIS A 133 4.44 -18.67 13.57
C HIS A 133 4.50 -19.83 12.58
N ASN A 134 5.35 -19.72 11.55
CA ASN A 134 5.60 -20.73 10.52
C ASN A 134 4.36 -21.14 9.72
N MET A 135 3.42 -20.21 9.53
CA MET A 135 2.17 -20.46 8.84
C MET A 135 2.17 -19.77 7.48
N ASN A 136 2.07 -20.54 6.42
CA ASN A 136 1.93 -20.05 5.06
C ASN A 136 0.46 -20.16 4.63
N LEU A 137 -0.16 -19.06 4.25
CA LEU A 137 -1.48 -19.10 3.62
C LEU A 137 -1.34 -19.76 2.25
N ILE A 138 -2.10 -20.83 2.02
CA ILE A 138 -2.06 -21.60 0.75
C ILE A 138 -3.36 -21.54 -0.03
N GLN A 139 -4.46 -21.10 0.61
CA GLN A 139 -5.76 -21.01 -0.07
C GLN A 139 -6.69 -20.03 0.63
N TYR A 140 -7.40 -19.23 -0.17
CA TYR A 140 -8.64 -18.57 0.22
C TYR A 140 -9.83 -19.48 -0.09
N VAL A 141 -10.75 -19.61 0.84
CA VAL A 141 -12.02 -20.33 0.65
C VAL A 141 -13.13 -19.33 0.39
N GLY A 142 -13.94 -19.57 -0.63
CA GLY A 142 -15.03 -18.71 -1.10
C GLY A 142 -14.81 -18.21 -2.53
N GLU A 143 -15.89 -17.92 -3.22
CA GLU A 143 -15.87 -17.43 -4.61
C GLU A 143 -16.25 -15.95 -4.70
N ASP A 144 -17.37 -15.56 -4.10
CA ASP A 144 -17.89 -14.18 -4.14
C ASP A 144 -17.50 -13.35 -2.93
N LYS A 145 -17.21 -13.99 -1.82
CA LYS A 145 -16.72 -13.41 -0.56
C LYS A 145 -15.83 -14.42 0.15
N LEU A 146 -15.02 -13.93 1.08
CA LEU A 146 -14.18 -14.80 1.91
C LEU A 146 -15.08 -15.59 2.89
N GLU A 147 -14.85 -16.89 2.95
CA GLU A 147 -15.54 -17.83 3.85
C GLU A 147 -14.56 -18.61 4.73
N GLY A 148 -13.27 -18.60 4.37
CA GLY A 148 -12.24 -19.26 5.14
C GLY A 148 -10.84 -19.09 4.58
N LEU A 149 -9.88 -19.59 5.35
CA LEU A 149 -8.45 -19.57 5.05
C LEU A 149 -7.87 -20.96 5.31
N VAL A 150 -6.98 -21.42 4.44
CA VAL A 150 -6.20 -22.64 4.67
C VAL A 150 -4.74 -22.28 4.76
N PHE A 151 -4.14 -22.58 5.90
CA PHE A 151 -2.71 -22.41 6.14
C PHE A 151 -2.01 -23.78 6.12
N GLU A 152 -0.73 -23.77 5.76
CA GLU A 152 0.18 -24.89 5.90
C GLU A 152 1.30 -24.48 6.85
N ASP A 153 1.58 -25.29 7.88
CA ASP A 153 2.77 -25.13 8.70
C ASP A 153 4.02 -25.41 7.85
N THR A 154 4.93 -24.46 7.80
CA THR A 154 6.12 -24.53 6.95
C THR A 154 7.10 -25.63 7.36
N LYS A 155 7.04 -26.08 8.64
CA LYS A 155 7.91 -27.11 9.23
C LYS A 155 7.28 -28.49 9.22
N THR A 156 6.02 -28.60 9.72
CA THR A 156 5.35 -29.92 9.87
C THR A 156 4.54 -30.31 8.66
N LYS A 157 4.20 -29.36 7.77
CA LYS A 157 3.31 -29.54 6.61
C LYS A 157 1.84 -29.82 6.99
N GLU A 158 1.51 -29.73 8.25
CA GLU A 158 0.14 -29.84 8.70
C GLU A 158 -0.70 -28.65 8.22
N LYS A 159 -1.96 -28.93 7.84
CA LYS A 159 -2.89 -27.90 7.42
C LYS A 159 -3.75 -27.43 8.58
N LEU A 160 -3.99 -26.12 8.61
CA LEU A 160 -4.93 -25.47 9.52
C LEU A 160 -6.01 -24.77 8.70
N GLU A 161 -7.23 -25.20 8.87
CA GLU A 161 -8.39 -24.55 8.27
C GLU A 161 -9.03 -23.59 9.28
N CYS A 162 -9.35 -22.37 8.83
CA CYS A 162 -9.99 -21.34 9.62
C CYS A 162 -11.24 -20.86 8.90
N ASN A 163 -12.40 -20.99 9.52
CA ASN A 163 -13.65 -20.39 9.03
C ASN A 163 -13.67 -18.91 9.45
N THR A 164 -13.66 -18.02 8.47
CA THR A 164 -13.66 -16.58 8.69
C THR A 164 -14.15 -15.81 7.47
N ASP A 165 -14.78 -14.67 7.71
CA ASP A 165 -15.22 -13.73 6.69
C ASP A 165 -14.24 -12.56 6.47
N ASN A 166 -13.05 -12.60 7.09
CA ASN A 166 -12.11 -11.50 7.03
C ASN A 166 -10.65 -11.95 7.18
N VAL A 167 -9.75 -11.23 6.47
CA VAL A 167 -8.30 -11.30 6.68
C VAL A 167 -7.65 -9.99 6.26
N PHE A 168 -6.72 -9.51 7.07
CA PHE A 168 -5.86 -8.37 6.77
C PHE A 168 -4.50 -8.87 6.29
N ILE A 169 -4.07 -8.43 5.11
CA ILE A 169 -2.78 -8.79 4.52
C ILE A 169 -1.80 -7.63 4.69
N ALA A 170 -0.78 -7.82 5.51
CA ALA A 170 0.21 -6.80 5.85
C ALA A 170 1.64 -7.27 5.55
N ILE A 171 1.87 -7.70 4.30
CA ILE A 171 3.15 -8.27 3.82
C ILE A 171 3.97 -7.28 2.97
N GLY A 172 3.61 -6.00 3.00
CA GLY A 172 4.35 -4.92 2.39
C GLY A 172 3.68 -4.30 1.16
N GLN A 173 4.34 -3.28 0.65
CA GLN A 173 3.93 -2.51 -0.53
C GLN A 173 5.06 -2.48 -1.55
N ILE A 174 4.72 -2.35 -2.81
CA ILE A 174 5.66 -2.31 -3.93
C ILE A 174 5.48 -0.98 -4.67
N PRO A 175 6.41 -0.03 -4.49
CA PRO A 175 6.48 1.14 -5.35
C PRO A 175 6.93 0.74 -6.76
N ASN A 176 6.46 1.46 -7.79
CA ASN A 176 6.80 1.19 -9.18
C ASN A 176 7.41 2.46 -9.81
N ASN A 177 8.61 2.82 -9.36
CA ASN A 177 9.26 4.08 -9.69
C ASN A 177 10.57 3.92 -10.45
N GLU A 178 11.06 2.71 -10.67
CA GLU A 178 12.33 2.43 -11.35
C GLU A 178 12.41 3.10 -12.74
N LYS A 179 11.28 3.14 -13.45
CA LYS A 179 11.17 3.79 -14.76
C LYS A 179 11.37 5.32 -14.74
N PHE A 180 11.41 5.93 -13.56
CA PHE A 180 11.64 7.36 -13.38
C PHE A 180 13.01 7.66 -12.75
N SER A 181 13.88 6.67 -12.57
CA SER A 181 15.17 6.78 -11.89
C SER A 181 16.15 7.78 -12.54
N ASN A 182 15.96 8.07 -13.83
CA ASN A 182 16.69 9.13 -14.54
C ASN A 182 16.36 10.53 -14.02
N LEU A 183 15.14 10.76 -13.48
CA LEU A 183 14.66 12.06 -13.01
C LEU A 183 14.56 12.18 -11.49
N VAL A 184 14.45 11.05 -10.78
CA VAL A 184 14.23 11.05 -9.33
C VAL A 184 15.29 10.25 -8.60
N GLU A 185 15.48 10.54 -7.32
CA GLU A 185 16.24 9.70 -6.41
C GLU A 185 15.31 8.75 -5.69
N LEU A 186 15.73 7.47 -5.57
CA LEU A 186 14.92 6.43 -4.94
C LEU A 186 15.59 5.89 -3.68
N GLU A 187 14.79 5.72 -2.62
CA GLU A 187 15.18 4.96 -1.44
C GLU A 187 14.17 3.82 -1.24
N LYS A 188 14.65 2.58 -1.30
CA LYS A 188 13.82 1.37 -1.27
C LYS A 188 12.67 1.39 -2.27
N GLY A 189 12.92 2.00 -3.46
CA GLY A 189 11.94 2.16 -4.53
C GLY A 189 10.99 3.35 -4.39
N TYR A 190 10.99 4.08 -3.26
CA TYR A 190 10.19 5.28 -3.03
C TYR A 190 10.94 6.54 -3.48
N ILE A 191 10.19 7.50 -4.04
CA ILE A 191 10.76 8.77 -4.51
C ILE A 191 11.10 9.66 -3.33
N ILE A 192 12.33 10.14 -3.27
CA ILE A 192 12.78 11.16 -2.31
C ILE A 192 12.32 12.53 -2.79
N THR A 193 11.67 13.29 -1.90
CA THR A 193 11.24 14.67 -2.14
C THR A 193 11.54 15.53 -0.91
N ASP A 194 11.62 16.82 -1.13
CA ASP A 194 11.59 17.81 -0.05
C ASP A 194 10.15 18.11 0.42
N GLU A 195 9.98 19.08 1.30
CA GLU A 195 8.67 19.51 1.82
C GLU A 195 7.79 20.20 0.77
N SER A 196 8.38 20.73 -0.30
CA SER A 196 7.64 21.28 -1.45
C SER A 196 7.25 20.25 -2.48
N MET A 197 7.44 18.97 -2.19
CA MET A 197 7.26 17.82 -3.08
C MET A 197 8.21 17.79 -4.30
N ALA A 198 9.24 18.65 -4.30
CA ALA A 198 10.23 18.67 -5.37
C ALA A 198 11.20 17.48 -5.26
N THR A 199 11.57 16.95 -6.44
CA THR A 199 12.58 15.90 -6.59
C THR A 199 13.96 16.51 -6.90
N LYS A 200 14.98 15.67 -7.14
CA LYS A 200 16.30 16.15 -7.55
C LYS A 200 16.30 16.92 -8.87
N THR A 201 15.28 16.73 -9.71
CA THR A 201 15.17 17.35 -11.05
C THR A 201 14.20 18.53 -10.98
N PRO A 202 14.66 19.79 -11.21
CA PRO A 202 13.78 20.94 -11.26
C PRO A 202 12.64 20.76 -12.26
N GLY A 203 11.40 21.02 -11.83
CA GLY A 203 10.18 20.82 -12.62
C GLY A 203 9.56 19.42 -12.46
N VAL A 204 10.21 18.49 -11.73
CA VAL A 204 9.65 17.17 -11.40
C VAL A 204 9.29 17.10 -9.93
N TYR A 205 8.04 16.76 -9.65
CA TYR A 205 7.48 16.62 -8.31
C TYR A 205 6.95 15.21 -8.12
N ALA A 206 6.86 14.76 -6.86
CA ALA A 206 6.18 13.52 -6.53
C ALA A 206 5.27 13.70 -5.31
N CYS A 207 4.10 13.05 -5.30
CA CYS A 207 3.13 13.19 -4.22
C CYS A 207 2.40 11.87 -3.93
N GLY A 208 1.84 11.76 -2.73
CA GLY A 208 1.10 10.58 -2.29
C GLY A 208 2.01 9.42 -1.89
N ASP A 209 1.49 8.20 -2.04
CA ASP A 209 2.10 7.00 -1.47
C ASP A 209 3.38 6.55 -2.19
N THR A 210 3.63 7.07 -3.38
CA THR A 210 4.83 6.78 -4.17
C THR A 210 6.11 7.38 -3.59
N ARG A 211 5.98 8.45 -2.78
CA ARG A 211 7.12 9.12 -2.14
C ARG A 211 7.55 8.45 -0.83
N LYS A 212 8.81 8.69 -0.43
CA LYS A 212 9.33 8.27 0.88
C LYS A 212 8.60 9.02 1.99
N LYS A 213 7.76 8.33 2.76
CA LYS A 213 7.01 8.86 3.92
C LYS A 213 6.55 7.70 4.81
N GLU A 214 6.23 8.00 6.06
CA GLU A 214 5.76 6.99 7.01
C GLU A 214 4.27 6.68 6.85
N ILE A 215 3.45 7.72 6.72
CA ILE A 215 1.98 7.58 6.71
C ILE A 215 1.45 7.64 5.28
N ARG A 216 0.74 6.59 4.87
CA ARG A 216 0.10 6.43 3.56
C ARG A 216 -1.40 6.32 3.75
N GLN A 217 -2.08 7.46 3.59
CA GLN A 217 -3.53 7.62 3.71
C GLN A 217 -4.02 8.63 2.68
N VAL A 218 -5.28 8.54 2.28
CA VAL A 218 -5.88 9.46 1.28
C VAL A 218 -5.67 10.92 1.68
N VAL A 219 -5.88 11.27 2.95
CA VAL A 219 -5.71 12.64 3.43
C VAL A 219 -4.28 13.15 3.27
N THR A 220 -3.27 12.29 3.52
CA THR A 220 -1.86 12.68 3.34
C THR A 220 -1.48 12.73 1.86
N ALA A 221 -2.07 11.91 1.01
CA ALA A 221 -1.89 11.96 -0.43
C ALA A 221 -2.51 13.23 -1.04
N CYS A 222 -3.70 13.63 -0.59
CA CYS A 222 -4.34 14.89 -1.00
C CYS A 222 -3.52 16.12 -0.60
N ASN A 223 -2.99 16.13 0.64
CA ASN A 223 -2.10 17.20 1.11
C ASN A 223 -0.85 17.31 0.23
N ASP A 224 -0.17 16.19 -0.02
CA ASP A 224 1.00 16.16 -0.90
C ASP A 224 0.67 16.66 -2.31
N GLY A 225 -0.49 16.24 -2.85
CA GLY A 225 -0.96 16.66 -4.18
C GLY A 225 -1.19 18.15 -4.29
N ALA A 226 -1.79 18.76 -3.26
CA ALA A 226 -2.01 20.21 -3.21
C ALA A 226 -0.68 20.98 -3.18
N ILE A 227 0.28 20.53 -2.36
CA ILE A 227 1.62 21.14 -2.28
C ILE A 227 2.36 20.99 -3.61
N ALA A 228 2.37 19.79 -4.21
CA ALA A 228 3.03 19.53 -5.48
C ALA A 228 2.46 20.41 -6.62
N ALA A 229 1.13 20.54 -6.68
CA ALA A 229 0.46 21.36 -7.68
C ALA A 229 0.84 22.85 -7.57
N LEU A 230 0.79 23.41 -6.34
CA LEU A 230 1.19 24.81 -6.11
C LEU A 230 2.67 25.04 -6.41
N SER A 231 3.54 24.09 -6.07
CA SER A 231 4.96 24.15 -6.37
C SER A 231 5.23 24.08 -7.88
N ALA A 232 4.51 23.24 -8.61
CA ALA A 232 4.60 23.16 -10.06
C ALA A 232 4.12 24.45 -10.74
N VAL A 233 2.98 25.03 -10.30
CA VAL A 233 2.50 26.31 -10.80
C VAL A 233 3.54 27.42 -10.59
N LYS A 234 4.12 27.51 -9.41
CA LYS A 234 5.19 28.49 -9.11
C LYS A 234 6.42 28.30 -10.00
N TYR A 235 6.74 27.07 -10.39
CA TYR A 235 7.89 26.75 -11.24
C TYR A 235 7.67 27.18 -12.70
N ILE A 236 6.47 27.02 -13.22
CA ILE A 236 6.14 27.32 -14.63
C ILE A 236 5.82 28.80 -14.91
N GLY A 237 5.63 29.63 -13.87
CA GLY A 237 5.36 31.07 -13.93
C GLY A 237 3.89 31.40 -13.97
#